data_1de9074d0d6cef845f0138531ffa9147
#
_entry.id   1de9074d0d6cef845f0138531ffa9147
#
_cell.length_a   1.000
_cell.length_b   1.000
_cell.length_c   1.000
_cell.angle_alpha   90.00
_cell.angle_beta   90.00
_cell.angle_gamma   90.00
#
_symmetry.space_group_name_H-M   'P 1'
#
loop_
_entity.id
_entity.type
_entity.pdbx_description
1 polymer ?
#
loop_
_entity_poly.entity_id
_entity_poly.type
_entity_poly.pdbx_seq_one_letter_code
_entity_poly.pdbx_strand_id
1 'polypeptide(L)'
;MRTLLTFLLILISFMSVAQSKKDWVEPDPKSSRTEHEVRINGRNLEYLAIAGDTLIKGKDGKARAQIFSTSYFKQDVRDKSQRPISFIFNGGPGSSSVWLHMGVFGPKWVKLPSNGENPGAAPYQLSDNPNSLLDVTDLVFIDPVGTGYSKPVGEADGKAFWGVKQDAEVLAEFIRVFITEHKRWNSPKYIGGESYGTTRAGALVKELQEGWGTIDLNGVILISAILDFQIGDFTPGNDLPYISFLPTYAATAWYHKALPSQTQLLPLPVLMQQVRDFAINTYSVALLKGSLLTQVERLEIAQQLHLFTGLDVEYLQRTRLRIDEFRFMKELLRDRGVAVGRLDSRYLGDEADDAGERYEADPSGYA
;
A
#
# COMPACT_ATOMS: atom_id res chain seq x y z
N MET A 1 -12.26 -83.45 -17.40
CA MET A 1 -11.90 -82.66 -16.24
C MET A 1 -12.27 -81.15 -16.56
N ARG A 2 -13.37 -80.70 -16.01
CA ARG A 2 -13.92 -79.34 -16.24
C ARG A 2 -13.54 -78.49 -15.03
N THR A 3 -12.74 -77.52 -15.23
CA THR A 3 -12.41 -76.50 -14.23
C THR A 3 -13.42 -75.39 -14.30
N LEU A 4 -14.21 -75.20 -13.25
CA LEU A 4 -15.12 -74.06 -13.05
C LEU A 4 -14.30 -72.81 -12.66
N LEU A 5 -14.43 -71.78 -13.44
CA LEU A 5 -13.93 -70.44 -13.08
C LEU A 5 -15.06 -69.71 -12.39
N THR A 6 -14.91 -69.44 -11.09
CA THR A 6 -15.84 -68.65 -10.30
C THR A 6 -15.44 -67.18 -10.42
N PHE A 7 -16.27 -66.39 -11.09
CA PHE A 7 -16.12 -64.88 -11.11
C PHE A 7 -16.69 -64.29 -9.82
N LEU A 8 -15.83 -63.73 -9.00
CA LEU A 8 -16.22 -62.94 -7.83
C LEU A 8 -16.47 -61.48 -8.26
N LEU A 9 -17.73 -61.09 -8.36
CA LEU A 9 -18.15 -59.72 -8.57
C LEU A 9 -18.04 -58.94 -7.24
N ILE A 10 -17.04 -58.07 -7.14
CA ILE A 10 -16.96 -57.11 -6.03
C ILE A 10 -17.84 -55.93 -6.39
N LEU A 11 -19.00 -55.84 -5.76
CA LEU A 11 -19.83 -54.61 -5.78
C LEU A 11 -19.16 -53.55 -4.90
N ILE A 12 -18.48 -52.61 -5.52
CA ILE A 12 -18.03 -51.40 -4.82
C ILE A 12 -19.24 -50.46 -4.71
N SER A 13 -19.87 -50.43 -3.56
CA SER A 13 -20.88 -49.45 -3.22
C SER A 13 -20.20 -48.09 -3.07
N PHE A 14 -20.34 -47.22 -4.06
CA PHE A 14 -20.05 -45.83 -3.92
C PHE A 14 -21.06 -45.25 -2.91
N MET A 15 -20.68 -45.15 -1.64
CA MET A 15 -21.33 -44.26 -0.70
C MET A 15 -21.01 -42.84 -1.16
N SER A 16 -21.89 -42.21 -1.93
CA SER A 16 -21.95 -40.77 -2.07
C SER A 16 -22.17 -40.17 -0.68
N VAL A 17 -21.09 -39.73 -0.04
CA VAL A 17 -21.22 -38.83 1.10
C VAL A 17 -21.84 -37.56 0.54
N ALA A 18 -23.14 -37.45 0.61
CA ALA A 18 -23.83 -36.19 0.44
C ALA A 18 -23.29 -35.28 1.53
N GLN A 19 -22.33 -34.41 1.17
CA GLN A 19 -21.96 -33.30 2.03
C GLN A 19 -23.24 -32.51 2.22
N SER A 20 -23.84 -32.57 3.42
CA SER A 20 -24.98 -31.73 3.75
C SER A 20 -24.54 -30.28 3.52
N LYS A 21 -25.13 -29.59 2.55
CA LYS A 21 -24.97 -28.17 2.43
C LYS A 21 -25.40 -27.61 3.79
N LYS A 22 -24.41 -27.15 4.56
CA LYS A 22 -24.68 -26.45 5.82
C LYS A 22 -25.59 -25.29 5.44
N ASP A 23 -26.82 -25.26 5.99
CA ASP A 23 -27.74 -24.16 5.72
C ASP A 23 -27.00 -22.85 5.99
N TRP A 24 -26.81 -22.08 4.93
CA TRP A 24 -26.08 -20.81 5.03
C TRP A 24 -26.96 -19.80 5.79
N VAL A 25 -26.42 -19.31 6.90
CA VAL A 25 -27.04 -18.25 7.70
C VAL A 25 -26.35 -16.95 7.36
N GLU A 26 -27.14 -15.94 6.97
CA GLU A 26 -26.63 -14.59 6.71
C GLU A 26 -25.96 -14.04 7.99
N PRO A 27 -24.72 -13.55 7.91
CA PRO A 27 -24.08 -12.95 9.07
C PRO A 27 -24.87 -11.76 9.62
N ASP A 28 -24.93 -11.64 10.94
CA ASP A 28 -25.48 -10.46 11.60
C ASP A 28 -24.41 -9.35 11.66
N PRO A 29 -24.57 -8.22 10.94
CA PRO A 29 -23.58 -7.16 10.94
C PRO A 29 -23.52 -6.49 12.33
N LYS A 30 -22.29 -6.36 12.84
CA LYS A 30 -22.06 -5.75 14.14
C LYS A 30 -21.53 -4.33 13.98
N SER A 31 -21.93 -3.44 14.86
CA SER A 31 -21.39 -2.09 14.93
C SER A 31 -21.26 -1.62 16.37
N SER A 32 -20.22 -0.83 16.61
CA SER A 32 -20.00 -0.11 17.86
C SER A 32 -20.02 1.40 17.58
N ARG A 33 -20.64 2.16 18.47
CA ARG A 33 -20.74 3.62 18.38
C ARG A 33 -20.24 4.24 19.67
N THR A 34 -19.30 5.18 19.55
CA THR A 34 -18.72 5.89 20.69
C THR A 34 -18.53 7.37 20.37
N GLU A 35 -18.71 8.22 21.37
CA GLU A 35 -18.51 9.66 21.25
C GLU A 35 -17.16 10.05 21.84
N HIS A 36 -16.50 10.97 21.16
CA HIS A 36 -15.15 11.37 21.48
C HIS A 36 -14.91 12.85 21.19
N GLU A 37 -13.81 13.34 21.72
CA GLU A 37 -13.27 14.67 21.45
C GLU A 37 -11.82 14.56 20.96
N VAL A 38 -11.41 15.47 20.08
CA VAL A 38 -10.04 15.61 19.58
C VAL A 38 -9.70 17.08 19.40
N ARG A 39 -8.44 17.43 19.64
CA ARG A 39 -7.95 18.79 19.38
C ARG A 39 -7.21 18.85 18.04
N ILE A 40 -7.81 19.57 17.06
CA ILE A 40 -7.26 19.77 15.72
C ILE A 40 -7.10 21.28 15.48
N ASN A 41 -5.95 21.70 14.99
CA ASN A 41 -5.66 23.12 14.71
C ASN A 41 -6.01 24.07 15.89
N GLY A 42 -5.78 23.60 17.12
CA GLY A 42 -6.05 24.37 18.35
C GLY A 42 -7.52 24.44 18.78
N ARG A 43 -8.44 23.78 18.05
CA ARG A 43 -9.89 23.73 18.36
C ARG A 43 -10.29 22.35 18.82
N ASN A 44 -11.13 22.28 19.84
CA ASN A 44 -11.77 21.04 20.25
C ASN A 44 -12.89 20.69 19.27
N LEU A 45 -12.96 19.45 18.87
CA LEU A 45 -13.93 18.92 17.93
C LEU A 45 -14.53 17.63 18.50
N GLU A 46 -15.84 17.65 18.69
CA GLU A 46 -16.61 16.47 19.09
C GLU A 46 -16.95 15.63 17.86
N TYR A 47 -16.84 14.32 17.99
CA TYR A 47 -17.13 13.39 16.90
C TYR A 47 -17.71 12.07 17.39
N LEU A 48 -18.51 11.45 16.51
CA LEU A 48 -19.00 10.10 16.64
C LEU A 48 -18.06 9.17 15.86
N ALA A 49 -17.52 8.15 16.53
CA ALA A 49 -16.84 7.04 15.92
C ALA A 49 -17.80 5.86 15.73
N ILE A 50 -17.81 5.27 14.54
CA ILE A 50 -18.58 4.06 14.23
C ILE A 50 -17.61 3.04 13.63
N ALA A 51 -17.45 1.90 14.31
CA ALA A 51 -16.69 0.77 13.80
C ALA A 51 -17.64 -0.39 13.57
N GLY A 52 -17.70 -0.94 12.37
CA GLY A 52 -18.68 -2.00 12.11
C GLY A 52 -18.70 -2.53 10.69
N ASP A 53 -19.57 -3.51 10.53
CA ASP A 53 -19.72 -4.31 9.32
C ASP A 53 -20.84 -3.76 8.42
N THR A 54 -20.59 -3.79 7.12
CA THR A 54 -21.60 -3.58 6.07
C THR A 54 -21.66 -4.84 5.21
N LEU A 55 -22.85 -5.41 5.03
CA LEU A 55 -23.05 -6.55 4.15
C LEU A 55 -23.26 -6.10 2.71
N ILE A 56 -22.46 -6.65 1.81
CA ILE A 56 -22.61 -6.46 0.37
C ILE A 56 -23.34 -7.68 -0.20
N LYS A 57 -24.47 -7.44 -0.86
CA LYS A 57 -25.34 -8.48 -1.39
C LYS A 57 -25.13 -8.68 -2.89
N GLY A 58 -25.19 -9.91 -3.32
CA GLY A 58 -25.23 -10.27 -4.74
C GLY A 58 -26.60 -9.96 -5.38
N LYS A 59 -26.69 -10.20 -6.68
CA LYS A 59 -27.95 -10.04 -7.45
C LYS A 59 -29.08 -10.95 -6.96
N ASP A 60 -28.75 -12.04 -6.30
CA ASP A 60 -29.67 -12.99 -5.67
C ASP A 60 -30.17 -12.53 -4.29
N GLY A 61 -29.74 -11.35 -3.83
CA GLY A 61 -30.10 -10.79 -2.52
C GLY A 61 -29.31 -11.38 -1.34
N LYS A 62 -28.46 -12.38 -1.56
CA LYS A 62 -27.64 -13.00 -0.50
C LYS A 62 -26.35 -12.18 -0.28
N ALA A 63 -25.91 -12.10 0.99
CA ALA A 63 -24.65 -11.48 1.31
C ALA A 63 -23.48 -12.30 0.70
N ARG A 64 -22.55 -11.59 0.03
CA ARG A 64 -21.33 -12.15 -0.59
C ARG A 64 -20.05 -11.63 0.03
N ALA A 65 -20.10 -10.46 0.67
CA ALA A 65 -18.99 -9.90 1.42
C ALA A 65 -19.50 -9.18 2.68
N GLN A 66 -18.68 -9.22 3.72
CA GLN A 66 -18.81 -8.42 4.93
C GLN A 66 -17.63 -7.46 4.93
N ILE A 67 -17.89 -6.16 4.79
CA ILE A 67 -16.87 -5.11 4.76
C ILE A 67 -16.88 -4.36 6.07
N PHE A 68 -15.76 -4.39 6.77
CA PHE A 68 -15.53 -3.63 7.98
C PHE A 68 -15.03 -2.23 7.62
N SER A 69 -15.52 -1.24 8.34
CA SER A 69 -15.04 0.13 8.25
C SER A 69 -15.02 0.80 9.61
N THR A 70 -14.10 1.76 9.76
CA THR A 70 -14.11 2.70 10.89
C THR A 70 -14.40 4.10 10.36
N SER A 71 -15.46 4.71 10.86
CA SER A 71 -15.95 6.00 10.37
C SER A 71 -15.97 7.03 11.48
N TYR A 72 -15.64 8.27 11.14
CA TYR A 72 -15.60 9.40 12.05
C TYR A 72 -16.46 10.54 11.51
N PHE A 73 -17.46 10.92 12.26
CA PHE A 73 -18.41 11.97 11.89
C PHE A 73 -18.31 13.12 12.88
N LYS A 74 -17.95 14.31 12.39
CA LYS A 74 -18.01 15.51 13.21
C LYS A 74 -19.45 15.73 13.70
N GLN A 75 -19.60 16.01 14.98
CA GLN A 75 -20.89 16.41 15.57
C GLN A 75 -21.20 17.89 15.25
N ASP A 76 -22.41 18.33 15.53
CA ASP A 76 -22.90 19.70 15.32
C ASP A 76 -22.86 20.19 13.86
N VAL A 77 -22.93 19.27 12.89
CA VAL A 77 -23.06 19.59 11.47
C VAL A 77 -24.53 19.84 11.14
N ARG A 78 -24.90 21.10 10.93
CA ARG A 78 -26.29 21.50 10.60
C ARG A 78 -26.75 20.97 9.26
N ASP A 79 -25.88 21.03 8.25
CA ASP A 79 -26.19 20.59 6.88
C ASP A 79 -25.13 19.60 6.41
N LYS A 80 -25.46 18.32 6.35
CA LYS A 80 -24.58 17.26 5.87
C LYS A 80 -24.23 17.41 4.39
N SER A 81 -25.06 18.10 3.59
CA SER A 81 -24.76 18.32 2.17
C SER A 81 -23.56 19.22 1.93
N GLN A 82 -23.25 20.09 2.90
CA GLN A 82 -22.07 20.97 2.85
C GLN A 82 -20.82 20.34 3.47
N ARG A 83 -20.98 19.19 4.14
CA ARG A 83 -19.88 18.49 4.79
C ARG A 83 -19.32 17.41 3.89
N PRO A 84 -18.03 17.48 3.46
CA PRO A 84 -17.41 16.40 2.68
C PRO A 84 -17.38 15.08 3.43
N ILE A 85 -17.28 13.98 2.67
CA ILE A 85 -17.01 12.64 3.16
C ILE A 85 -15.89 12.02 2.34
N SER A 86 -14.88 11.47 3.02
CA SER A 86 -13.69 10.89 2.40
C SER A 86 -13.61 9.39 2.72
N PHE A 87 -13.57 8.56 1.69
CA PHE A 87 -13.38 7.11 1.77
C PHE A 87 -11.91 6.80 1.56
N ILE A 88 -11.28 6.17 2.54
CA ILE A 88 -9.83 6.02 2.61
C ILE A 88 -9.47 4.55 2.77
N PHE A 89 -8.47 4.10 2.02
CA PHE A 89 -8.00 2.72 2.06
C PHE A 89 -6.50 2.63 1.74
N ASN A 90 -5.82 1.69 2.40
CA ASN A 90 -4.46 1.32 2.06
C ASN A 90 -4.42 0.37 0.85
N GLY A 91 -3.22 -0.01 0.45
CA GLY A 91 -2.93 -0.83 -0.72
C GLY A 91 -2.54 -2.26 -0.41
N GLY A 92 -1.32 -2.60 -0.68
CA GLY A 92 -0.74 -3.93 -0.68
C GLY A 92 -0.60 -4.49 -2.11
N PRO A 93 -1.60 -5.17 -2.74
CA PRO A 93 -2.92 -5.55 -2.20
C PRO A 93 -2.83 -6.48 -0.97
N GLY A 94 -3.82 -6.39 -0.09
CA GLY A 94 -3.90 -7.24 1.11
C GLY A 94 -3.73 -6.50 2.45
N SER A 95 -3.50 -5.18 2.44
CA SER A 95 -3.45 -4.37 3.66
C SER A 95 -4.83 -3.85 4.07
N SER A 96 -5.12 -3.93 5.37
CA SER A 96 -6.20 -3.15 5.97
C SER A 96 -5.87 -1.66 5.96
N SER A 97 -6.84 -0.80 6.27
CA SER A 97 -6.64 0.66 6.22
C SER A 97 -5.90 1.24 7.43
N VAL A 98 -5.25 0.41 8.23
CA VAL A 98 -4.63 0.77 9.51
C VAL A 98 -3.55 1.86 9.38
N TRP A 99 -2.74 1.83 8.32
CA TRP A 99 -1.64 2.78 8.12
C TRP A 99 -2.15 4.20 7.93
N LEU A 100 -3.12 4.40 7.02
CA LEU A 100 -3.72 5.72 6.82
C LEU A 100 -4.63 6.11 7.99
N HIS A 101 -5.28 5.13 8.64
CA HIS A 101 -6.15 5.35 9.77
C HIS A 101 -5.38 5.82 11.00
N MET A 102 -4.44 4.98 11.50
CA MET A 102 -3.75 5.20 12.78
C MET A 102 -2.41 5.92 12.63
N GLY A 103 -1.94 6.13 11.41
CA GLY A 103 -0.67 6.78 11.14
C GLY A 103 -0.78 8.15 10.51
N VAL A 104 -1.90 8.47 9.80
CA VAL A 104 -1.96 9.70 8.98
C VAL A 104 -3.22 10.52 9.22
N PHE A 105 -4.42 10.00 8.91
CA PHE A 105 -5.64 10.82 8.78
C PHE A 105 -6.62 10.70 9.94
N GLY A 106 -6.58 9.61 10.71
CA GLY A 106 -7.51 9.40 11.81
C GLY A 106 -7.38 10.46 12.92
N PRO A 107 -8.43 10.64 13.75
CA PRO A 107 -8.39 11.61 14.84
C PRO A 107 -7.41 11.24 15.96
N LYS A 108 -7.04 9.99 16.05
CA LYS A 108 -5.99 9.46 16.92
C LYS A 108 -4.91 8.81 16.06
N TRP A 109 -3.67 8.90 16.46
CA TRP A 109 -2.55 8.26 15.80
C TRP A 109 -1.60 7.58 16.80
N VAL A 110 -0.83 6.62 16.30
CA VAL A 110 0.28 6.04 17.06
C VAL A 110 1.43 7.05 17.05
N LYS A 111 1.94 7.39 18.22
CA LYS A 111 3.06 8.32 18.34
C LYS A 111 4.37 7.60 18.05
N LEU A 112 5.03 7.99 16.96
CA LEU A 112 6.34 7.49 16.55
C LEU A 112 7.40 8.59 16.59
N PRO A 113 8.69 8.24 16.76
CA PRO A 113 9.78 9.20 16.60
C PRO A 113 9.79 9.77 15.16
N SER A 114 9.97 11.08 15.03
CA SER A 114 9.99 11.74 13.71
C SER A 114 11.34 11.70 12.99
N ASN A 115 12.38 11.19 13.66
CA ASN A 115 13.77 11.19 13.20
C ASN A 115 14.24 9.85 12.61
N GLY A 116 13.34 8.86 12.46
CA GLY A 116 13.68 7.52 11.96
C GLY A 116 14.33 6.62 13.00
N GLU A 117 14.28 6.98 14.29
CA GLU A 117 14.71 6.09 15.37
C GLU A 117 13.66 5.01 15.64
N ASN A 118 14.12 3.82 16.01
CA ASN A 118 13.24 2.73 16.41
C ASN A 118 12.39 3.16 17.63
N PRO A 119 11.05 3.01 17.58
CA PRO A 119 10.17 3.39 18.69
C PRO A 119 10.38 2.56 19.96
N GLY A 120 11.16 1.48 19.91
CA GLY A 120 11.40 0.57 21.02
C GLY A 120 10.25 -0.43 21.23
N ALA A 121 10.26 -1.07 22.39
CA ALA A 121 9.25 -2.04 22.77
C ALA A 121 7.97 -1.38 23.31
N ALA A 122 6.83 -2.10 23.21
CA ALA A 122 5.57 -1.69 23.82
C ALA A 122 5.71 -1.36 25.35
N PRO A 123 4.83 -0.49 25.92
CA PRO A 123 3.54 -0.05 25.36
C PRO A 123 3.65 1.18 24.44
N TYR A 124 3.02 1.09 23.28
CA TYR A 124 2.91 2.23 22.36
C TYR A 124 1.78 3.18 22.80
N GLN A 125 1.93 4.45 22.48
CA GLN A 125 0.98 5.47 22.89
C GLN A 125 0.11 5.96 21.72
N LEU A 126 -1.19 6.05 21.99
CA LEU A 126 -2.11 6.80 21.14
C LEU A 126 -2.20 8.24 21.63
N SER A 127 -2.18 9.18 20.71
CA SER A 127 -2.37 10.59 20.99
C SER A 127 -3.35 11.22 20.00
N ASP A 128 -3.82 12.41 20.31
CA ASP A 128 -4.58 13.22 19.38
C ASP A 128 -3.73 13.50 18.13
N ASN A 129 -4.36 13.39 16.98
CA ASN A 129 -3.73 13.76 15.72
C ASN A 129 -4.09 15.21 15.37
N PRO A 130 -3.20 16.19 15.60
CA PRO A 130 -3.47 17.59 15.31
C PRO A 130 -3.60 17.89 13.82
N ASN A 131 -3.20 16.95 12.96
CA ASN A 131 -3.21 17.03 11.50
C ASN A 131 -4.34 16.18 10.87
N SER A 132 -5.24 15.63 11.69
CA SER A 132 -6.36 14.86 11.16
C SER A 132 -7.23 15.71 10.24
N LEU A 133 -7.69 15.12 9.15
CA LEU A 133 -8.62 15.77 8.22
C LEU A 133 -10.06 15.87 8.76
N LEU A 134 -10.32 15.39 9.98
CA LEU A 134 -11.67 15.40 10.56
C LEU A 134 -12.22 16.83 10.79
N ASP A 135 -11.40 17.85 10.77
CA ASP A 135 -11.86 19.25 10.83
C ASP A 135 -12.57 19.69 9.52
N VAL A 136 -12.17 19.14 8.38
CA VAL A 136 -12.69 19.55 7.05
C VAL A 136 -13.58 18.51 6.37
N THR A 137 -13.46 17.22 6.70
CA THR A 137 -14.24 16.12 6.09
C THR A 137 -14.58 15.06 7.12
N ASP A 138 -15.69 14.34 6.94
CA ASP A 138 -15.90 13.08 7.66
C ASP A 138 -15.03 11.99 7.02
N LEU A 139 -14.57 11.04 7.82
CA LEU A 139 -13.60 10.04 7.41
C LEU A 139 -14.21 8.63 7.48
N VAL A 140 -13.97 7.82 6.45
CA VAL A 140 -14.38 6.42 6.40
C VAL A 140 -13.18 5.59 5.97
N PHE A 141 -12.58 4.85 6.91
CA PHE A 141 -11.50 3.92 6.63
C PHE A 141 -12.09 2.56 6.33
N ILE A 142 -11.84 2.05 5.12
CA ILE A 142 -12.44 0.81 4.63
C ILE A 142 -11.38 -0.27 4.60
N ASP A 143 -11.63 -1.41 5.19
CA ASP A 143 -10.84 -2.61 4.99
C ASP A 143 -11.33 -3.32 3.73
N PRO A 144 -10.53 -3.43 2.65
CA PRO A 144 -10.90 -4.19 1.47
C PRO A 144 -11.16 -5.67 1.81
N VAL A 145 -11.98 -6.36 1.01
CA VAL A 145 -12.33 -7.76 1.27
C VAL A 145 -11.09 -8.66 1.34
N GLY A 146 -10.98 -9.42 2.43
CA GLY A 146 -9.82 -10.28 2.72
C GLY A 146 -8.73 -9.58 3.52
N THR A 147 -8.96 -8.36 4.02
CA THR A 147 -8.05 -7.60 4.88
C THR A 147 -8.73 -7.19 6.18
N GLY A 148 -7.97 -6.98 7.23
CA GLY A 148 -8.48 -6.56 8.53
C GLY A 148 -9.62 -7.47 9.02
N TYR A 149 -10.79 -6.88 9.24
CA TYR A 149 -11.99 -7.62 9.64
C TYR A 149 -12.95 -7.92 8.47
N SER A 150 -12.62 -7.47 7.26
CA SER A 150 -13.42 -7.71 6.05
C SER A 150 -13.17 -9.10 5.48
N LYS A 151 -14.22 -9.79 5.07
CA LYS A 151 -14.13 -11.17 4.58
C LYS A 151 -15.21 -11.49 3.54
N PRO A 152 -14.95 -12.48 2.66
CA PRO A 152 -16.00 -13.11 1.88
C PRO A 152 -16.99 -13.80 2.82
N VAL A 153 -18.26 -13.86 2.45
CA VAL A 153 -19.31 -14.57 3.19
C VAL A 153 -20.16 -15.41 2.23
N GLY A 154 -20.92 -16.34 2.78
CA GLY A 154 -21.74 -17.25 1.99
C GLY A 154 -20.94 -18.23 1.16
N GLU A 155 -21.31 -18.39 -0.10
CA GLU A 155 -20.65 -19.25 -1.07
C GLU A 155 -19.53 -18.53 -1.84
N ALA A 156 -19.27 -17.23 -1.55
CA ALA A 156 -18.27 -16.45 -2.25
C ALA A 156 -16.85 -16.86 -1.85
N ASP A 157 -16.02 -17.15 -2.85
CA ASP A 157 -14.58 -17.34 -2.67
C ASP A 157 -13.86 -15.99 -2.66
N GLY A 158 -12.77 -15.86 -1.91
CA GLY A 158 -11.90 -14.68 -1.89
C GLY A 158 -11.45 -14.23 -3.27
N LYS A 159 -11.21 -15.18 -4.18
CA LYS A 159 -10.84 -14.90 -5.58
C LYS A 159 -11.86 -14.05 -6.34
N ALA A 160 -13.12 -14.04 -5.92
CA ALA A 160 -14.16 -13.20 -6.50
C ALA A 160 -13.95 -11.70 -6.21
N PHE A 161 -12.99 -11.33 -5.34
CA PHE A 161 -12.73 -9.96 -4.91
C PHE A 161 -11.28 -9.48 -5.16
N TRP A 162 -10.37 -10.35 -5.61
CA TRP A 162 -8.92 -10.05 -5.65
C TRP A 162 -8.40 -9.51 -6.98
N GLY A 163 -9.21 -9.38 -8.00
CA GLY A 163 -8.82 -8.67 -9.22
C GLY A 163 -9.01 -7.16 -9.07
N VAL A 164 -8.23 -6.34 -9.78
CA VAL A 164 -8.35 -4.87 -9.74
C VAL A 164 -9.79 -4.41 -9.97
N LYS A 165 -10.47 -5.01 -10.96
CA LYS A 165 -11.86 -4.70 -11.26
C LYS A 165 -12.81 -5.14 -10.15
N GLN A 166 -12.69 -6.39 -9.69
CA GLN A 166 -13.56 -6.96 -8.66
C GLN A 166 -13.41 -6.26 -7.31
N ASP A 167 -12.20 -5.86 -6.96
CA ASP A 167 -11.88 -5.06 -5.79
C ASP A 167 -12.55 -3.68 -5.86
N ALA A 168 -12.46 -3.00 -7.01
CA ALA A 168 -13.14 -1.72 -7.24
C ALA A 168 -14.67 -1.85 -7.24
N GLU A 169 -15.23 -2.88 -7.88
CA GLU A 169 -16.68 -3.14 -7.94
C GLU A 169 -17.27 -3.29 -6.53
N VAL A 170 -16.66 -4.10 -5.69
CA VAL A 170 -17.19 -4.34 -4.34
C VAL A 170 -17.08 -3.11 -3.45
N LEU A 171 -16.03 -2.30 -3.58
CA LEU A 171 -15.91 -1.05 -2.87
C LEU A 171 -16.88 0.02 -3.38
N ALA A 172 -17.16 0.06 -4.69
CA ALA A 172 -18.20 0.93 -5.23
C ALA A 172 -19.59 0.59 -4.65
N GLU A 173 -19.92 -0.70 -4.53
CA GLU A 173 -21.14 -1.16 -3.87
C GLU A 173 -21.16 -0.76 -2.39
N PHE A 174 -20.06 -0.95 -1.67
CA PHE A 174 -19.93 -0.50 -0.28
C PHE A 174 -20.22 1.01 -0.16
N ILE A 175 -19.61 1.84 -0.98
CA ILE A 175 -19.79 3.29 -0.93
C ILE A 175 -21.25 3.65 -1.20
N ARG A 176 -21.93 3.01 -2.18
CA ARG A 176 -23.35 3.25 -2.46
C ARG A 176 -24.24 2.90 -1.25
N VAL A 177 -24.02 1.74 -0.64
CA VAL A 177 -24.74 1.32 0.57
C VAL A 177 -24.47 2.32 1.70
N PHE A 178 -23.21 2.63 1.96
CA PHE A 178 -22.79 3.51 3.04
C PHE A 178 -23.40 4.92 2.93
N ILE A 179 -23.30 5.56 1.75
CA ILE A 179 -23.87 6.91 1.58
C ILE A 179 -25.40 6.93 1.63
N THR A 180 -26.04 5.79 1.30
CA THR A 180 -27.51 5.62 1.45
C THR A 180 -27.89 5.54 2.92
N GLU A 181 -27.27 4.66 3.69
CA GLU A 181 -27.54 4.47 5.12
C GLU A 181 -27.28 5.74 5.94
N HIS A 182 -26.15 6.42 5.63
CA HIS A 182 -25.75 7.64 6.33
C HIS A 182 -26.35 8.93 5.75
N LYS A 183 -27.20 8.83 4.70
CA LYS A 183 -27.86 9.97 4.02
C LYS A 183 -26.85 11.00 3.49
N ARG A 184 -25.80 10.51 2.77
CA ARG A 184 -24.69 11.33 2.28
C ARG A 184 -24.66 11.47 0.74
N TRP A 185 -25.75 11.17 0.05
CA TRP A 185 -25.82 11.30 -1.42
C TRP A 185 -25.49 12.70 -1.91
N ASN A 186 -25.92 13.73 -1.21
CA ASN A 186 -25.72 15.15 -1.58
C ASN A 186 -24.43 15.77 -0.96
N SER A 187 -23.60 15.00 -0.25
CA SER A 187 -22.34 15.48 0.29
C SER A 187 -21.24 15.46 -0.78
N PRO A 188 -20.28 16.42 -0.78
CA PRO A 188 -19.06 16.29 -1.56
C PRO A 188 -18.29 15.01 -1.17
N LYS A 189 -17.82 14.25 -2.16
CA LYS A 189 -17.21 12.93 -1.96
C LYS A 189 -15.77 12.90 -2.45
N TYR A 190 -14.91 12.35 -1.63
CA TYR A 190 -13.50 12.13 -1.92
C TYR A 190 -13.14 10.67 -1.70
N ILE A 191 -12.17 10.18 -2.46
CA ILE A 191 -11.51 8.91 -2.18
C ILE A 191 -10.03 9.12 -1.99
N GLY A 192 -9.40 8.36 -1.09
CA GLY A 192 -7.98 8.40 -0.81
C GLY A 192 -7.39 7.00 -0.79
N GLY A 193 -6.34 6.78 -1.58
CA GLY A 193 -5.62 5.51 -1.64
C GLY A 193 -4.13 5.68 -1.45
N GLU A 194 -3.50 4.70 -0.80
CA GLU A 194 -2.05 4.62 -0.66
C GLU A 194 -1.53 3.39 -1.39
N SER A 195 -0.35 3.51 -2.06
CA SER A 195 0.32 2.42 -2.76
C SER A 195 -0.59 1.77 -3.81
N TYR A 196 -0.82 0.43 -3.79
CA TYR A 196 -1.83 -0.24 -4.63
C TYR A 196 -3.25 0.38 -4.45
N GLY A 197 -3.53 1.00 -3.31
CA GLY A 197 -4.78 1.77 -3.12
C GLY A 197 -4.97 2.88 -4.13
N THR A 198 -3.91 3.40 -4.76
CA THR A 198 -4.00 4.38 -5.84
C THR A 198 -4.45 3.75 -7.16
N THR A 199 -3.97 2.53 -7.47
CA THR A 199 -4.48 1.70 -8.57
C THR A 199 -5.97 1.38 -8.36
N ARG A 200 -6.33 0.96 -7.13
CA ARG A 200 -7.73 0.75 -6.72
C ARG A 200 -8.56 2.01 -6.90
N ALA A 201 -8.05 3.17 -6.46
CA ALA A 201 -8.75 4.45 -6.61
C ALA A 201 -9.04 4.78 -8.07
N GLY A 202 -8.07 4.58 -8.97
CA GLY A 202 -8.26 4.77 -10.41
C GLY A 202 -9.36 3.87 -10.98
N ALA A 203 -9.38 2.59 -10.64
CA ALA A 203 -10.44 1.66 -11.05
C ALA A 203 -11.79 2.01 -10.41
N LEU A 204 -11.79 2.42 -9.12
CA LEU A 204 -12.99 2.76 -8.38
C LEU A 204 -13.69 4.01 -8.94
N VAL A 205 -12.95 5.01 -9.41
CA VAL A 205 -13.53 6.19 -10.10
C VAL A 205 -14.42 5.72 -11.26
N LYS A 206 -13.92 4.80 -12.08
CA LYS A 206 -14.70 4.24 -13.21
C LYS A 206 -15.94 3.51 -12.72
N GLU A 207 -15.82 2.61 -11.74
CA GLU A 207 -16.94 1.82 -11.23
C GLU A 207 -18.02 2.69 -10.53
N LEU A 208 -17.63 3.82 -9.92
CA LEU A 208 -18.57 4.76 -9.33
C LEU A 208 -19.35 5.56 -10.38
N GLN A 209 -18.74 5.83 -11.54
CA GLN A 209 -19.34 6.61 -12.63
C GLN A 209 -20.10 5.77 -13.63
N GLU A 210 -20.00 4.44 -13.60
CA GLU A 210 -20.72 3.53 -14.50
C GLU A 210 -22.03 3.01 -13.90
N GLY A 211 -23.02 2.73 -14.77
CA GLY A 211 -24.27 2.06 -14.42
C GLY A 211 -25.33 2.97 -13.78
N TRP A 212 -26.26 2.36 -13.03
CA TRP A 212 -27.30 3.06 -12.30
C TRP A 212 -26.80 3.49 -10.91
N GLY A 213 -27.13 4.71 -10.49
CA GLY A 213 -26.66 5.26 -9.22
C GLY A 213 -25.21 5.72 -9.31
N THR A 214 -24.89 6.44 -10.37
CA THR A 214 -23.58 7.06 -10.57
C THR A 214 -23.22 8.03 -9.45
N ILE A 215 -21.96 8.04 -9.07
CA ILE A 215 -21.41 8.91 -8.05
C ILE A 215 -20.26 9.70 -8.65
N ASP A 216 -20.43 11.00 -8.76
CA ASP A 216 -19.35 11.92 -9.09
C ASP A 216 -18.52 12.23 -7.85
N LEU A 217 -17.19 12.16 -8.00
CA LEU A 217 -16.25 12.50 -6.96
C LEU A 217 -15.79 13.95 -7.09
N ASN A 218 -15.62 14.63 -5.96
CA ASN A 218 -15.06 15.98 -5.90
C ASN A 218 -13.53 15.97 -5.90
N GLY A 219 -12.90 14.82 -5.60
CA GLY A 219 -11.47 14.66 -5.69
C GLY A 219 -10.98 13.26 -5.35
N VAL A 220 -9.74 13.01 -5.77
CA VAL A 220 -9.00 11.76 -5.51
C VAL A 220 -7.65 12.13 -4.88
N ILE A 221 -7.29 11.46 -3.79
CA ILE A 221 -6.03 11.64 -3.08
C ILE A 221 -5.17 10.40 -3.35
N LEU A 222 -4.04 10.58 -4.00
CA LEU A 222 -3.10 9.51 -4.33
C LEU A 222 -1.83 9.66 -3.51
N ILE A 223 -1.56 8.69 -2.62
CA ILE A 223 -0.41 8.69 -1.72
C ILE A 223 0.52 7.56 -2.15
N SER A 224 1.81 7.88 -2.37
CA SER A 224 2.78 6.92 -2.88
C SER A 224 2.24 6.18 -4.10
N ALA A 225 1.84 6.96 -5.12
CA ALA A 225 1.06 6.49 -6.25
C ALA A 225 1.78 5.43 -7.09
N ILE A 226 1.07 4.34 -7.39
CA ILE A 226 1.47 3.35 -8.38
C ILE A 226 0.30 3.14 -9.36
N LEU A 227 0.35 3.82 -10.48
CA LEU A 227 -0.63 3.75 -11.57
C LEU A 227 -0.08 3.00 -12.78
N ASP A 228 1.25 2.88 -12.87
CA ASP A 228 1.97 2.06 -13.83
C ASP A 228 3.02 1.23 -13.07
N PHE A 229 2.84 -0.09 -13.08
CA PHE A 229 3.73 -1.02 -12.37
C PHE A 229 5.11 -1.14 -13.01
N GLN A 230 5.29 -0.71 -14.27
CA GLN A 230 6.60 -0.74 -14.92
C GLN A 230 7.63 0.12 -14.19
N ILE A 231 7.21 1.18 -13.50
CA ILE A 231 8.14 2.06 -12.76
C ILE A 231 8.76 1.41 -11.51
N GLY A 232 8.22 0.30 -11.04
CA GLY A 232 8.71 -0.44 -9.86
C GLY A 232 9.08 -1.89 -10.14
N ASP A 233 9.02 -2.34 -11.40
CA ASP A 233 9.29 -3.73 -11.78
C ASP A 233 10.70 -3.88 -12.37
N PHE A 234 11.67 -4.28 -11.53
CA PHE A 234 13.07 -4.47 -11.90
C PHE A 234 13.33 -5.77 -12.67
N THR A 235 12.48 -6.07 -13.64
CA THR A 235 12.65 -7.26 -14.50
C THR A 235 13.66 -7.03 -15.64
N PRO A 236 14.30 -8.10 -16.13
CA PRO A 236 15.21 -7.99 -17.28
C PRO A 236 14.51 -7.40 -18.52
N GLY A 237 15.09 -6.36 -19.09
CA GLY A 237 14.54 -5.63 -20.24
C GLY A 237 13.72 -4.40 -19.87
N ASN A 238 13.40 -4.20 -18.61
CA ASN A 238 12.78 -2.98 -18.11
C ASN A 238 13.81 -2.11 -17.39
N ASP A 239 14.28 -1.05 -18.02
CA ASP A 239 15.28 -0.15 -17.47
C ASP A 239 14.65 1.08 -16.74
N LEU A 240 13.35 1.28 -16.82
CA LEU A 240 12.67 2.43 -16.24
C LEU A 240 12.84 2.55 -14.72
N PRO A 241 12.74 1.46 -13.90
CA PRO A 241 12.94 1.55 -12.47
C PRO A 241 14.31 2.07 -12.07
N TYR A 242 15.38 1.61 -12.75
CA TYR A 242 16.76 2.05 -12.43
C TYR A 242 16.93 3.56 -12.62
N ILE A 243 16.23 4.14 -13.61
CA ILE A 243 16.27 5.58 -13.90
C ILE A 243 15.44 6.35 -12.85
N SER A 244 14.23 5.87 -12.57
CA SER A 244 13.26 6.58 -11.70
C SER A 244 13.64 6.54 -10.22
N PHE A 245 14.27 5.47 -9.74
CA PHE A 245 14.69 5.33 -8.34
C PHE A 245 16.01 6.04 -8.02
N LEU A 246 16.85 6.33 -9.02
CA LEU A 246 18.17 6.93 -8.80
C LEU A 246 18.16 8.20 -7.95
N PRO A 247 17.22 9.16 -8.13
CA PRO A 247 17.13 10.33 -7.25
C PRO A 247 16.88 9.97 -5.79
N THR A 248 16.04 8.96 -5.52
CA THR A 248 15.78 8.49 -4.15
C THR A 248 17.01 7.85 -3.53
N TYR A 249 17.75 7.04 -4.29
CA TYR A 249 19.02 6.46 -3.83
C TYR A 249 20.03 7.55 -3.46
N ALA A 250 20.14 8.59 -4.28
CA ALA A 250 21.04 9.70 -4.00
C ALA A 250 20.63 10.49 -2.74
N ALA A 251 19.33 10.72 -2.53
CA ALA A 251 18.83 11.37 -1.33
C ALA A 251 19.09 10.54 -0.06
N THR A 252 18.89 9.23 -0.15
CA THR A 252 19.17 8.29 0.95
C THR A 252 20.68 8.26 1.28
N ALA A 253 21.55 8.15 0.28
CA ALA A 253 22.99 8.16 0.47
C ALA A 253 23.47 9.50 1.06
N TRP A 254 22.91 10.62 0.62
CA TRP A 254 23.17 11.93 1.17
C TRP A 254 22.78 12.03 2.65
N TYR A 255 21.60 11.54 3.01
CA TYR A 255 21.11 11.53 4.40
C TYR A 255 22.05 10.74 5.32
N HIS A 256 22.47 9.57 4.90
CA HIS A 256 23.37 8.69 5.67
C HIS A 256 24.84 9.06 5.59
N LYS A 257 25.18 10.17 4.92
CA LYS A 257 26.57 10.63 4.73
C LYS A 257 27.47 9.57 4.09
N ALA A 258 26.91 8.88 3.10
CA ALA A 258 27.59 7.82 2.36
C ALA A 258 28.14 8.29 1.00
N LEU A 259 27.91 9.54 0.61
CA LEU A 259 28.42 10.08 -0.65
C LEU A 259 29.89 10.51 -0.55
N PRO A 260 30.62 10.51 -1.66
CA PRO A 260 31.95 11.15 -1.74
C PRO A 260 31.88 12.62 -1.32
N SER A 261 32.96 13.12 -0.71
CA SER A 261 33.00 14.43 -0.05
C SER A 261 32.51 15.58 -0.93
N GLN A 262 32.83 15.58 -2.22
CA GLN A 262 32.43 16.63 -3.16
C GLN A 262 30.92 16.70 -3.40
N THR A 263 30.21 15.57 -3.44
CA THR A 263 28.76 15.50 -3.60
C THR A 263 28.04 15.59 -2.27
N GLN A 264 28.63 15.10 -1.19
CA GLN A 264 28.08 15.18 0.17
C GLN A 264 27.88 16.63 0.64
N LEU A 265 28.74 17.54 0.22
CA LEU A 265 28.67 18.96 0.60
C LEU A 265 27.62 19.77 -0.18
N LEU A 266 27.04 19.19 -1.23
CA LEU A 266 25.99 19.88 -2.00
C LEU A 266 24.70 19.99 -1.18
N PRO A 267 23.99 21.15 -1.25
CA PRO A 267 22.63 21.23 -0.77
C PRO A 267 21.74 20.19 -1.47
N LEU A 268 20.87 19.49 -0.72
CA LEU A 268 20.03 18.43 -1.27
C LEU A 268 19.25 18.81 -2.54
N PRO A 269 18.63 20.01 -2.66
CA PRO A 269 17.94 20.39 -3.89
C PRO A 269 18.87 20.47 -5.13
N VAL A 270 20.10 20.91 -4.94
CA VAL A 270 21.10 20.99 -6.02
C VAL A 270 21.54 19.58 -6.46
N LEU A 271 21.84 18.71 -5.49
CA LEU A 271 22.15 17.31 -5.77
C LEU A 271 21.01 16.64 -6.53
N MET A 272 19.76 16.81 -6.07
CA MET A 272 18.58 16.20 -6.72
C MET A 272 18.41 16.64 -8.17
N GLN A 273 18.70 17.92 -8.48
CA GLN A 273 18.63 18.38 -9.86
C GLN A 273 19.71 17.71 -10.73
N GLN A 274 20.95 17.66 -10.27
CA GLN A 274 22.03 17.01 -10.99
C GLN A 274 21.78 15.52 -11.23
N VAL A 275 21.24 14.81 -10.22
CA VAL A 275 20.93 13.39 -10.34
C VAL A 275 19.81 13.15 -11.35
N ARG A 276 18.74 13.98 -11.35
CA ARG A 276 17.66 13.87 -12.33
C ARG A 276 18.14 14.12 -13.75
N ASP A 277 18.98 15.13 -13.95
CA ASP A 277 19.56 15.45 -15.24
C ASP A 277 20.45 14.30 -15.75
N PHE A 278 21.27 13.74 -14.87
CA PHE A 278 22.08 12.56 -15.19
C PHE A 278 21.20 11.33 -15.49
N ALA A 279 20.21 11.05 -14.67
CA ALA A 279 19.31 9.89 -14.83
C ALA A 279 18.61 9.90 -16.20
N ILE A 280 18.11 11.07 -16.61
CA ILE A 280 17.34 11.22 -17.85
C ILE A 280 18.26 11.30 -19.07
N ASN A 281 19.32 12.10 -19.03
CA ASN A 281 20.08 12.46 -20.23
C ASN A 281 21.30 11.56 -20.49
N THR A 282 21.80 10.87 -19.46
CA THR A 282 23.04 10.09 -19.55
C THR A 282 22.81 8.63 -19.19
N TYR A 283 22.28 8.35 -18.00
CA TYR A 283 22.13 6.99 -17.51
C TYR A 283 21.10 6.18 -18.30
N SER A 284 19.96 6.78 -18.67
CA SER A 284 18.95 6.16 -19.53
C SER A 284 19.52 5.72 -20.88
N VAL A 285 20.35 6.58 -21.49
CA VAL A 285 21.04 6.28 -22.76
C VAL A 285 22.04 5.15 -22.59
N ALA A 286 22.80 5.16 -21.50
CA ALA A 286 23.75 4.09 -21.18
C ALA A 286 23.04 2.74 -21.00
N LEU A 287 21.93 2.70 -20.25
CA LEU A 287 21.14 1.48 -20.08
C LEU A 287 20.59 0.96 -21.41
N LEU A 288 20.09 1.85 -22.28
CA LEU A 288 19.56 1.51 -23.60
C LEU A 288 20.66 0.96 -24.54
N LYS A 289 21.89 1.51 -24.49
CA LYS A 289 23.05 0.97 -25.22
C LYS A 289 23.39 -0.46 -24.81
N GLY A 290 23.22 -0.82 -23.55
CA GLY A 290 23.44 -2.17 -23.03
C GLY A 290 24.81 -2.74 -23.37
N SER A 291 24.85 -3.80 -24.20
CA SER A 291 26.08 -4.45 -24.64
C SER A 291 26.93 -3.64 -25.63
N LEU A 292 26.38 -2.57 -26.19
CA LEU A 292 27.09 -1.65 -27.09
C LEU A 292 28.00 -0.66 -26.33
N LEU A 293 27.85 -0.55 -25.00
CA LEU A 293 28.78 0.25 -24.19
C LEU A 293 30.16 -0.36 -24.23
N THR A 294 31.14 0.48 -24.55
CA THR A 294 32.54 0.16 -24.38
C THR A 294 32.90 0.02 -22.89
N GLN A 295 34.03 -0.61 -22.57
CA GLN A 295 34.49 -0.69 -21.18
C GLN A 295 34.77 0.69 -20.58
N VAL A 296 35.28 1.63 -21.38
CA VAL A 296 35.52 3.01 -20.93
C VAL A 296 34.23 3.71 -20.59
N GLU A 297 33.25 3.73 -21.49
CA GLU A 297 31.93 4.32 -21.25
C GLU A 297 31.26 3.71 -20.00
N ARG A 298 31.34 2.38 -19.84
CA ARG A 298 30.78 1.70 -18.67
C ARG A 298 31.43 2.15 -17.36
N LEU A 299 32.77 2.32 -17.38
CA LEU A 299 33.51 2.81 -16.22
C LEU A 299 33.10 4.26 -15.87
N GLU A 300 33.01 5.13 -16.88
CA GLU A 300 32.58 6.52 -16.70
C GLU A 300 31.18 6.62 -16.06
N ILE A 301 30.24 5.82 -16.55
CA ILE A 301 28.89 5.77 -15.95
C ILE A 301 28.93 5.21 -14.52
N ALA A 302 29.73 4.18 -14.25
CA ALA A 302 29.88 3.63 -12.91
C ALA A 302 30.49 4.66 -11.94
N GLN A 303 31.45 5.47 -12.38
CA GLN A 303 32.01 6.56 -11.59
C GLN A 303 30.99 7.65 -11.30
N GLN A 304 30.16 8.02 -12.26
CA GLN A 304 29.07 8.98 -12.03
C GLN A 304 28.01 8.42 -11.06
N LEU A 305 27.62 7.16 -11.21
CA LEU A 305 26.72 6.49 -10.26
C LEU A 305 27.32 6.46 -8.85
N HIS A 306 28.62 6.17 -8.71
CA HIS A 306 29.32 6.22 -7.42
C HIS A 306 29.18 7.61 -6.76
N LEU A 307 29.40 8.67 -7.52
CA LEU A 307 29.27 10.04 -6.99
C LEU A 307 27.86 10.34 -6.45
N PHE A 308 26.81 9.74 -7.02
CA PHE A 308 25.43 9.99 -6.66
C PHE A 308 24.86 8.97 -5.67
N THR A 309 25.39 7.76 -5.63
CA THR A 309 24.83 6.68 -4.77
C THR A 309 25.74 6.28 -3.62
N GLY A 310 27.04 6.64 -3.67
CA GLY A 310 28.03 6.17 -2.71
C GLY A 310 28.46 4.71 -2.89
N LEU A 311 27.81 3.95 -3.78
CA LEU A 311 28.14 2.54 -4.02
C LEU A 311 29.50 2.40 -4.70
N ASP A 312 30.22 1.31 -4.41
CA ASP A 312 31.53 1.03 -4.98
C ASP A 312 31.48 0.88 -6.51
N VAL A 313 32.51 1.42 -7.21
CA VAL A 313 32.57 1.40 -8.67
C VAL A 313 32.62 -0.01 -9.23
N GLU A 314 33.38 -0.91 -8.57
CA GLU A 314 33.48 -2.30 -9.01
C GLU A 314 32.14 -3.04 -8.83
N TYR A 315 31.44 -2.78 -7.71
CA TYR A 315 30.10 -3.30 -7.49
C TYR A 315 29.12 -2.84 -8.57
N LEU A 316 29.14 -1.55 -8.91
CA LEU A 316 28.32 -0.97 -9.99
C LEU A 316 28.62 -1.59 -11.37
N GLN A 317 29.88 -1.91 -11.65
CA GLN A 317 30.24 -2.61 -12.88
C GLN A 317 29.77 -4.09 -12.88
N ARG A 318 29.91 -4.80 -11.76
CA ARG A 318 29.47 -6.20 -11.60
C ARG A 318 27.95 -6.33 -11.77
N THR A 319 27.18 -5.36 -11.29
CA THR A 319 25.72 -5.32 -11.47
C THR A 319 25.29 -4.82 -12.85
N ARG A 320 26.26 -4.56 -13.75
CA ARG A 320 26.01 -4.01 -15.08
C ARG A 320 25.25 -2.67 -15.04
N LEU A 321 25.60 -1.85 -14.06
CA LEU A 321 25.00 -0.53 -13.78
C LEU A 321 23.54 -0.59 -13.33
N ARG A 322 22.98 -1.75 -13.02
CA ARG A 322 21.57 -1.97 -12.64
C ARG A 322 21.46 -2.39 -11.18
N ILE A 323 21.03 -1.45 -10.36
CA ILE A 323 20.87 -1.64 -8.92
C ILE A 323 19.38 -1.56 -8.61
N ASP A 324 18.77 -2.69 -8.25
CA ASP A 324 17.42 -2.71 -7.72
C ASP A 324 17.37 -2.21 -6.25
N GLU A 325 16.18 -1.97 -5.74
CA GLU A 325 15.98 -1.39 -4.41
C GLU A 325 16.58 -2.28 -3.29
N PHE A 326 16.46 -3.60 -3.39
CA PHE A 326 16.99 -4.50 -2.36
C PHE A 326 18.49 -4.49 -2.32
N ARG A 327 19.13 -4.50 -3.49
CA ARG A 327 20.58 -4.35 -3.60
C ARG A 327 21.07 -3.03 -3.06
N PHE A 328 20.38 -1.94 -3.39
CA PHE A 328 20.74 -0.62 -2.87
C PHE A 328 20.63 -0.56 -1.34
N MET A 329 19.51 -1.02 -0.78
CA MET A 329 19.28 -0.99 0.65
C MET A 329 20.28 -1.81 1.46
N LYS A 330 20.71 -2.97 0.94
CA LYS A 330 21.72 -3.82 1.58
C LYS A 330 23.13 -3.28 1.39
N GLU A 331 23.45 -2.75 0.19
CA GLU A 331 24.81 -2.38 -0.17
C GLU A 331 25.26 -1.03 0.39
N LEU A 332 24.35 -0.06 0.51
CA LEU A 332 24.70 1.33 0.84
C LEU A 332 25.54 1.47 2.12
N LEU A 333 25.18 0.74 3.16
CA LEU A 333 25.83 0.79 4.48
C LEU A 333 26.40 -0.56 4.92
N ARG A 334 26.69 -1.44 3.98
CA ARG A 334 27.23 -2.78 4.22
C ARG A 334 28.45 -2.75 5.14
N ASP A 335 29.37 -1.82 4.89
CA ASP A 335 30.59 -1.65 5.70
C ASP A 335 30.30 -1.25 7.16
N ARG A 336 29.07 -0.83 7.45
CA ARG A 336 28.62 -0.47 8.80
C ARG A 336 27.80 -1.59 9.45
N GLY A 337 27.61 -2.72 8.77
CA GLY A 337 26.81 -3.86 9.25
C GLY A 337 25.31 -3.59 9.34
N VAL A 338 24.79 -2.61 8.58
CA VAL A 338 23.37 -2.24 8.63
C VAL A 338 22.77 -2.08 7.23
N ALA A 339 21.47 -2.32 7.14
CA ALA A 339 20.66 -2.03 5.95
C ALA A 339 19.74 -0.84 6.20
N VAL A 340 19.32 -0.15 5.13
CA VAL A 340 18.37 0.96 5.19
C VAL A 340 16.94 0.48 4.92
N GLY A 341 15.95 1.16 5.53
CA GLY A 341 14.54 0.80 5.41
C GLY A 341 13.96 1.07 4.01
N ARG A 342 13.03 0.23 3.59
CA ARG A 342 12.36 0.33 2.28
C ARG A 342 11.26 1.41 2.24
N LEU A 343 10.45 1.50 3.27
CA LEU A 343 9.34 2.46 3.35
C LEU A 343 9.82 3.83 3.81
N ASP A 344 10.76 3.85 4.75
CA ASP A 344 11.47 5.05 5.18
C ASP A 344 12.96 4.72 5.32
N SER A 345 13.76 5.18 4.38
CA SER A 345 15.18 4.89 4.30
C SER A 345 16.03 5.55 5.41
N ARG A 346 15.43 6.34 6.30
CA ARG A 346 16.09 6.86 7.50
C ARG A 346 16.25 5.80 8.58
N TYR A 347 15.36 4.78 8.61
CA TYR A 347 15.48 3.65 9.52
C TYR A 347 16.63 2.74 9.13
N LEU A 348 17.33 2.26 10.15
CA LEU A 348 18.44 1.32 10.01
C LEU A 348 18.13 0.04 10.79
N GLY A 349 18.54 -1.10 10.24
CA GLY A 349 18.46 -2.40 10.88
C GLY A 349 19.79 -3.12 10.80
N ASP A 350 20.15 -3.78 11.90
CA ASP A 350 21.34 -4.62 11.96
C ASP A 350 21.17 -5.82 11.05
N GLU A 351 22.24 -6.21 10.36
CA GLU A 351 22.33 -7.37 9.50
C GLU A 351 23.16 -8.46 10.19
N ALA A 352 22.75 -9.73 10.05
CA ALA A 352 23.48 -10.86 10.66
C ALA A 352 24.82 -11.11 9.98
N ASP A 353 24.93 -10.78 8.70
CA ASP A 353 26.18 -10.88 7.93
C ASP A 353 26.24 -9.83 6.81
N ASP A 354 27.45 -9.71 6.24
CA ASP A 354 27.73 -8.78 5.14
C ASP A 354 27.54 -9.41 3.76
N ALA A 355 26.99 -10.63 3.67
CA ALA A 355 26.76 -11.34 2.42
C ALA A 355 25.36 -11.08 1.85
N GLY A 356 25.09 -11.62 0.68
CA GLY A 356 23.79 -11.57 0.05
C GLY A 356 23.44 -10.23 -0.61
N GLU A 357 22.32 -10.24 -1.33
CA GLU A 357 21.82 -9.09 -2.10
C GLU A 357 20.60 -8.44 -1.46
N ARG A 358 20.03 -9.05 -0.42
CA ARG A 358 18.83 -8.58 0.26
C ARG A 358 19.08 -8.51 1.76
N TYR A 359 18.45 -7.54 2.41
CA TYR A 359 18.39 -7.47 3.87
C TYR A 359 17.51 -8.59 4.44
N GLU A 360 17.75 -8.98 5.68
CA GLU A 360 16.98 -10.03 6.36
C GLU A 360 15.58 -9.58 6.74
N ALA A 361 15.46 -8.35 7.23
CA ALA A 361 14.19 -7.74 7.61
C ALA A 361 14.17 -6.25 7.24
N ASP A 362 13.02 -5.73 6.80
CA ASP A 362 12.88 -4.31 6.49
C ASP A 362 12.92 -3.49 7.79
N PRO A 363 13.95 -2.66 8.01
CA PRO A 363 14.04 -1.82 9.21
C PRO A 363 12.88 -0.86 9.38
N SER A 364 12.24 -0.43 8.30
CA SER A 364 11.07 0.45 8.35
C SER A 364 9.76 -0.28 8.66
N GLY A 365 9.77 -1.60 8.75
CA GLY A 365 8.61 -2.39 9.15
C GLY A 365 8.17 -2.20 10.60
N TYR A 366 8.99 -1.52 11.40
CA TYR A 366 8.68 -1.16 12.79
C TYR A 366 8.03 0.23 12.94
N ALA A 367 7.90 0.99 11.86
CA ALA A 367 7.36 2.35 11.84
C ALA A 367 5.83 2.40 11.74
#